data_5d8a77e55dee895d8af3dd7cfb63e0b0
#
_entry.id   5d8a77e55dee895d8af3dd7cfb63e0b0
#
_cell.length_a   1.000
_cell.length_b   1.000
_cell.length_c   1.000
_cell.angle_alpha   90.00
_cell.angle_beta   90.00
_cell.angle_gamma   90.00
#
_symmetry.space_group_name_H-M   'P 1'
#
loop_
_entity.id
_entity.type
_entity.pdbx_description
1 polymer ?
#
loop_
_entity_poly.entity_id
_entity_poly.type
_entity_poly.pdbx_seq_one_letter_code
_entity_poly.pdbx_strand_id
1 'polypeptide(L)'
;SLGEGSITIVEYEINSGVDDTLFTFEVPEGAEVVTFADLEPQSLTLEEAGETAEFDFLIPSETPPGATLVDILEVQGSYVQRYTLPEGGSFTIAQGNNLDKSSPSESKPDDSQAVEVRGTTGQLFESEDGTKVLLTWAEGQLFYAVSGAITAEQAIVIAESLQ
;
A
#
# COMPACT_ATOMS: atom_id res chain seq x y z
N SER A 1 -16.09 59.34 -24.53
CA SER A 1 -17.34 59.09 -23.79
C SER A 1 -17.43 57.63 -23.52
N LEU A 2 -17.22 57.26 -22.25
CA LEU A 2 -17.45 55.90 -21.77
C LEU A 2 -18.96 55.73 -21.62
N GLY A 3 -19.55 54.83 -22.37
CA GLY A 3 -20.97 54.52 -22.27
C GLY A 3 -21.27 53.84 -20.93
N GLU A 4 -22.24 54.36 -20.20
CA GLU A 4 -22.80 53.69 -19.01
C GLU A 4 -23.62 52.47 -19.50
N GLY A 5 -23.21 51.28 -19.08
CA GLY A 5 -23.99 50.09 -19.26
C GLY A 5 -24.62 49.65 -17.96
N SER A 6 -25.90 49.34 -17.95
CA SER A 6 -26.57 48.75 -16.77
C SER A 6 -26.83 47.27 -17.01
N ILE A 7 -26.60 46.45 -16.02
CA ILE A 7 -26.95 45.03 -15.97
C ILE A 7 -28.17 44.91 -15.08
N THR A 8 -29.27 44.42 -15.62
CA THR A 8 -30.46 44.12 -14.85
C THR A 8 -30.61 42.62 -14.75
N ILE A 9 -30.58 42.09 -13.51
CA ILE A 9 -30.91 40.68 -13.24
C ILE A 9 -32.43 40.58 -13.25
N VAL A 10 -32.95 39.83 -14.21
CA VAL A 10 -34.41 39.71 -14.42
C VAL A 10 -35.02 38.65 -13.56
N GLU A 11 -34.26 37.60 -13.29
CA GLU A 11 -34.69 36.49 -12.44
C GLU A 11 -33.49 35.74 -11.91
N TYR A 12 -33.50 35.36 -10.67
CA TYR A 12 -32.56 34.38 -10.11
C TYR A 12 -33.27 33.56 -9.02
N GLU A 13 -33.02 32.27 -9.04
CA GLU A 13 -33.51 31.37 -8.01
C GLU A 13 -32.38 31.01 -7.08
N ILE A 14 -32.64 31.18 -5.77
CA ILE A 14 -31.69 30.76 -4.72
C ILE A 14 -32.33 29.60 -3.97
N ASN A 15 -31.59 28.48 -3.89
CA ASN A 15 -32.04 27.34 -3.10
C ASN A 15 -33.34 26.68 -3.58
N SER A 16 -33.54 26.65 -4.90
CA SER A 16 -34.71 26.01 -5.55
C SER A 16 -34.75 24.48 -5.39
N GLY A 17 -33.74 23.92 -4.75
CA GLY A 17 -33.53 22.47 -4.67
C GLY A 17 -32.85 21.93 -5.93
N VAL A 18 -32.22 20.80 -5.81
CA VAL A 18 -31.69 20.04 -6.94
C VAL A 18 -32.61 18.84 -7.11
N ASP A 19 -33.04 18.58 -8.35
CA ASP A 19 -33.90 17.43 -8.65
C ASP A 19 -33.18 16.14 -8.25
N ASP A 20 -33.86 15.30 -7.46
CA ASP A 20 -33.30 14.02 -6.97
C ASP A 20 -32.83 13.10 -8.11
N THR A 21 -33.38 13.27 -9.31
CA THR A 21 -32.98 12.50 -10.49
C THR A 21 -31.55 12.82 -10.95
N LEU A 22 -30.99 13.99 -10.60
CA LEU A 22 -29.61 14.36 -10.89
C LEU A 22 -28.60 13.57 -10.02
N PHE A 23 -29.07 12.94 -8.96
CA PHE A 23 -28.26 12.09 -8.08
C PHE A 23 -28.46 10.60 -8.37
N THR A 24 -29.27 10.26 -9.37
CA THR A 24 -29.50 8.88 -9.78
C THR A 24 -28.44 8.51 -10.82
N PHE A 25 -27.55 7.61 -10.44
CA PHE A 25 -26.58 7.03 -11.35
C PHE A 25 -27.08 5.65 -11.80
N GLU A 26 -27.33 5.51 -13.10
CA GLU A 26 -27.61 4.20 -13.70
C GLU A 26 -26.28 3.55 -14.12
N VAL A 27 -25.98 2.39 -13.53
CA VAL A 27 -24.81 1.61 -13.91
C VAL A 27 -24.97 1.12 -15.35
N PRO A 28 -24.02 1.41 -16.26
CA PRO A 28 -24.06 0.90 -17.63
C PRO A 28 -24.12 -0.62 -17.69
N GLU A 29 -24.83 -1.18 -18.68
CA GLU A 29 -24.85 -2.63 -18.89
C GLU A 29 -23.43 -3.18 -19.09
N GLY A 30 -23.06 -4.17 -18.27
CA GLY A 30 -21.72 -4.80 -18.29
C GLY A 30 -20.66 -4.09 -17.44
N ALA A 31 -21.00 -3.01 -16.72
CA ALA A 31 -20.10 -2.44 -15.73
C ALA A 31 -20.17 -3.22 -14.42
N GLU A 32 -19.04 -3.61 -13.88
CA GLU A 32 -18.93 -4.20 -12.56
C GLU A 32 -19.01 -3.09 -11.51
N VAL A 33 -19.94 -3.23 -10.58
CA VAL A 33 -20.07 -2.29 -9.45
C VAL A 33 -19.20 -2.80 -8.32
N VAL A 34 -18.09 -2.13 -8.07
CA VAL A 34 -17.23 -2.38 -6.91
C VAL A 34 -17.68 -1.47 -5.79
N THR A 35 -18.07 -2.03 -4.66
CA THR A 35 -18.44 -1.27 -3.46
C THR A 35 -17.21 -0.96 -2.61
N PHE A 36 -17.33 0.00 -1.67
CA PHE A 36 -16.25 0.26 -0.71
C PHE A 36 -15.91 -0.97 0.14
N ALA A 37 -16.88 -1.82 0.43
CA ALA A 37 -16.67 -3.07 1.17
C ALA A 37 -15.81 -4.07 0.38
N ASP A 38 -15.91 -4.06 -0.95
CA ASP A 38 -15.07 -4.92 -1.82
C ASP A 38 -13.63 -4.39 -1.94
N LEU A 39 -13.39 -3.14 -1.52
CA LEU A 39 -12.07 -2.50 -1.51
C LEU A 39 -11.44 -2.50 -0.12
N GLU A 40 -12.17 -2.89 0.93
CA GLU A 40 -11.59 -3.00 2.27
C GLU A 40 -10.60 -4.16 2.32
N PRO A 41 -9.36 -3.91 2.81
CA PRO A 41 -8.39 -4.98 2.97
C PRO A 41 -8.94 -6.08 3.88
N GLN A 42 -8.89 -7.33 3.43
CA GLN A 42 -9.30 -8.45 4.27
C GLN A 42 -8.20 -8.72 5.29
N SER A 43 -8.58 -8.72 6.57
CA SER A 43 -7.67 -9.13 7.65
C SER A 43 -7.70 -10.65 7.77
N LEU A 44 -6.56 -11.27 7.58
CA LEU A 44 -6.38 -12.72 7.59
C LEU A 44 -5.54 -13.15 8.78
N THR A 45 -5.74 -14.37 9.20
CA THR A 45 -4.80 -15.09 10.06
C THR A 45 -3.63 -15.62 9.22
N LEU A 46 -2.58 -16.06 9.88
CA LEU A 46 -1.42 -16.64 9.21
C LEU A 46 -1.78 -17.91 8.41
N GLU A 47 -2.68 -18.73 8.94
CA GLU A 47 -3.18 -19.95 8.29
C GLU A 47 -3.97 -19.61 7.03
N GLU A 48 -4.92 -18.68 7.12
CA GLU A 48 -5.73 -18.23 5.99
C GLU A 48 -4.87 -17.58 4.89
N ALA A 49 -3.88 -16.77 5.25
CA ALA A 49 -2.96 -16.17 4.29
C ALA A 49 -2.15 -17.24 3.53
N GLY A 50 -1.67 -18.28 4.22
CA GLY A 50 -0.96 -19.40 3.60
C GLY A 50 -1.83 -20.27 2.71
N GLU A 51 -3.15 -20.40 3.00
CA GLU A 51 -4.09 -21.15 2.20
C GLU A 51 -4.60 -20.39 0.97
N THR A 52 -4.72 -19.08 1.07
CA THR A 52 -5.28 -18.22 0.01
C THR A 52 -4.24 -17.66 -0.94
N ALA A 53 -2.97 -17.59 -0.53
CA ALA A 53 -1.90 -17.12 -1.39
C ALA A 53 -1.67 -18.09 -2.57
N GLU A 54 -1.60 -17.56 -3.78
CA GLU A 54 -1.28 -18.31 -4.99
C GLU A 54 0.24 -18.56 -5.17
N PHE A 55 1.03 -18.26 -4.14
CA PHE A 55 2.48 -18.42 -4.09
C PHE A 55 2.90 -18.91 -2.69
N ASP A 56 4.15 -19.31 -2.55
CA ASP A 56 4.70 -19.69 -1.25
C ASP A 56 4.73 -18.47 -0.33
N PHE A 57 3.75 -18.39 0.59
CA PHE A 57 3.64 -17.31 1.56
C PHE A 57 4.71 -17.45 2.62
N LEU A 58 5.64 -16.49 2.65
CA LEU A 58 6.80 -16.54 3.54
C LEU A 58 6.56 -15.72 4.82
N ILE A 59 7.09 -16.23 5.92
CA ILE A 59 7.10 -15.57 7.22
C ILE A 59 8.53 -15.40 7.72
N PRO A 60 8.85 -14.33 8.46
CA PRO A 60 10.19 -14.17 9.01
C PRO A 60 10.41 -15.13 10.17
N SER A 61 11.52 -15.85 10.17
CA SER A 61 11.98 -16.62 11.33
C SER A 61 12.71 -15.75 12.35
N GLU A 62 13.20 -14.59 11.94
CA GLU A 62 13.83 -13.60 12.79
C GLU A 62 13.14 -12.24 12.69
N THR A 63 12.80 -11.66 13.84
CA THR A 63 12.20 -10.33 13.95
C THR A 63 12.89 -9.54 15.07
N PRO A 64 12.79 -8.21 15.10
CA PRO A 64 13.26 -7.42 16.21
C PRO A 64 12.71 -7.94 17.55
N PRO A 65 13.51 -7.91 18.64
CA PRO A 65 13.10 -8.44 19.92
C PRO A 65 11.76 -7.84 20.41
N GLY A 66 10.81 -8.72 20.74
CA GLY A 66 9.48 -8.31 21.22
C GLY A 66 8.52 -7.80 20.14
N ALA A 67 8.88 -7.90 18.87
CA ALA A 67 7.94 -7.63 17.78
C ALA A 67 6.77 -8.62 17.81
N THR A 68 5.57 -8.13 17.53
CA THR A 68 4.34 -8.93 17.54
C THR A 68 3.58 -8.73 16.22
N LEU A 69 3.24 -9.82 15.55
CA LEU A 69 2.34 -9.80 14.40
C LEU A 69 0.95 -9.37 14.87
N VAL A 70 0.41 -8.34 14.25
CA VAL A 70 -0.92 -7.79 14.53
C VAL A 70 -1.97 -8.46 13.67
N ASP A 71 -1.74 -8.43 12.37
CA ASP A 71 -2.62 -9.01 11.35
C ASP A 71 -1.87 -9.15 10.01
N ILE A 72 -2.55 -9.77 9.07
CA ILE A 72 -2.15 -9.86 7.68
C ILE A 72 -3.29 -9.30 6.84
N LEU A 73 -2.99 -8.31 6.02
CA LEU A 73 -3.96 -7.73 5.10
C LEU A 73 -3.74 -8.30 3.70
N GLU A 74 -4.82 -8.79 3.09
CA GLU A 74 -4.82 -9.13 1.67
C GLU A 74 -5.39 -7.95 0.89
N VAL A 75 -4.67 -7.53 -0.15
CA VAL A 75 -5.07 -6.46 -1.07
C VAL A 75 -4.69 -6.86 -2.48
N GLN A 76 -5.67 -7.24 -3.28
CA GLN A 76 -5.49 -7.54 -4.72
C GLN A 76 -4.37 -8.57 -5.00
N GLY A 77 -4.33 -9.65 -4.24
CA GLY A 77 -3.33 -10.72 -4.38
C GLY A 77 -1.95 -10.39 -3.80
N SER A 78 -1.84 -9.28 -3.09
CA SER A 78 -0.68 -8.94 -2.28
C SER A 78 -1.01 -9.08 -0.80
N TYR A 79 -0.07 -9.56 -0.01
CA TYR A 79 -0.23 -9.80 1.42
C TYR A 79 0.72 -8.92 2.20
N VAL A 80 0.21 -8.22 3.21
CA VAL A 80 0.96 -7.32 4.06
C VAL A 80 0.87 -7.76 5.50
N GLN A 81 1.94 -8.32 6.03
CA GLN A 81 2.09 -8.65 7.46
C GLN A 81 2.42 -7.37 8.22
N ARG A 82 1.66 -7.06 9.26
CA ARG A 82 1.90 -5.88 10.11
C ARG A 82 2.40 -6.30 11.49
N TYR A 83 3.50 -5.70 11.89
CA TYR A 83 4.13 -5.95 13.20
C TYR A 83 4.19 -4.67 14.02
N THR A 84 4.00 -4.80 15.34
CA THR A 84 4.27 -3.74 16.32
C THR A 84 5.53 -4.03 17.08
N LEU A 85 6.20 -2.96 17.53
CA LEU A 85 7.41 -3.01 18.35
C LEU A 85 7.09 -2.60 19.80
N PRO A 86 7.80 -3.18 20.81
CA PRO A 86 7.50 -2.93 22.22
C PRO A 86 7.74 -1.49 22.67
N GLU A 87 8.66 -0.78 22.02
CA GLU A 87 8.99 0.62 22.34
C GLU A 87 8.14 1.63 21.54
N GLY A 88 7.13 1.13 20.83
CA GLY A 88 6.34 1.90 19.89
C GLY A 88 6.93 1.85 18.47
N GLY A 89 6.11 2.20 17.51
CA GLY A 89 6.44 2.01 16.09
C GLY A 89 5.95 0.67 15.55
N SER A 90 6.15 0.49 14.26
CA SER A 90 5.70 -0.69 13.54
C SER A 90 6.56 -0.90 12.29
N PHE A 91 6.52 -2.12 11.78
CA PHE A 91 7.03 -2.43 10.45
C PHE A 91 6.08 -3.39 9.72
N THR A 92 6.22 -3.45 8.42
CA THR A 92 5.42 -4.31 7.54
C THR A 92 6.31 -5.13 6.64
N ILE A 93 5.82 -6.31 6.28
CA ILE A 93 6.40 -7.17 5.25
C ILE A 93 5.32 -7.36 4.19
N ALA A 94 5.57 -6.89 2.99
CA ALA A 94 4.67 -7.08 1.85
C ALA A 94 5.25 -8.11 0.88
N GLN A 95 4.38 -8.96 0.33
CA GLN A 95 4.71 -9.94 -0.69
C GLN A 95 3.52 -10.18 -1.63
N GLY A 96 3.78 -10.35 -2.93
CA GLY A 96 2.71 -10.58 -3.89
C GLY A 96 3.17 -10.57 -5.35
N ASN A 97 2.24 -10.89 -6.23
CA ASN A 97 2.45 -11.00 -7.67
C ASN A 97 2.43 -9.64 -8.41
N ASN A 98 2.25 -8.53 -7.72
CA ASN A 98 1.95 -7.25 -8.35
C ASN A 98 3.20 -6.52 -8.84
N LEU A 99 3.79 -7.04 -9.91
CA LEU A 99 4.87 -6.36 -10.63
C LEU A 99 4.35 -5.32 -11.66
N ASP A 100 3.04 -5.28 -11.94
CA ASP A 100 2.58 -4.66 -13.18
C ASP A 100 2.18 -3.18 -13.09
N LYS A 101 1.96 -2.58 -11.94
CA LYS A 101 1.40 -1.21 -11.94
C LYS A 101 1.82 -0.25 -10.82
N SER A 102 2.57 -0.70 -9.86
CA SER A 102 3.03 0.16 -8.76
C SER A 102 4.35 -0.32 -8.19
N SER A 103 5.21 -0.84 -9.06
CA SER A 103 6.58 -1.13 -8.65
C SER A 103 7.16 0.14 -8.05
N PRO A 104 7.63 0.13 -6.80
CA PRO A 104 8.39 1.25 -6.25
C PRO A 104 9.60 1.63 -7.10
N SER A 105 9.88 0.82 -8.15
CA SER A 105 10.96 1.07 -9.11
C SER A 105 10.74 2.29 -10.01
N GLU A 106 9.50 2.78 -10.17
CA GLU A 106 9.24 4.03 -10.89
C GLU A 106 9.31 5.27 -9.99
N SER A 107 9.21 5.08 -8.67
CA SER A 107 9.46 6.12 -7.68
C SER A 107 10.69 5.73 -6.86
N LYS A 108 11.83 5.50 -7.52
CA LYS A 108 13.09 5.35 -6.79
C LYS A 108 13.33 6.64 -6.03
N PRO A 109 13.37 6.62 -4.69
CA PRO A 109 13.96 7.73 -3.98
C PRO A 109 15.38 7.93 -4.51
N ASP A 110 15.74 9.14 -4.85
CA ASP A 110 17.05 9.47 -5.43
C ASP A 110 18.24 8.97 -4.57
N ASP A 111 17.99 8.66 -3.28
CA ASP A 111 18.98 8.21 -2.30
C ASP A 111 18.90 6.71 -1.98
N SER A 112 18.31 5.87 -2.85
CA SER A 112 18.28 4.42 -2.62
C SER A 112 19.64 3.77 -2.90
N GLN A 113 20.03 2.82 -2.03
CA GLN A 113 21.25 2.01 -2.18
C GLN A 113 20.90 0.61 -2.68
N ALA A 114 21.70 0.11 -3.62
CA ALA A 114 21.61 -1.29 -4.02
C ALA A 114 22.24 -2.18 -2.93
N VAL A 115 21.48 -3.19 -2.47
CA VAL A 115 21.92 -4.16 -1.48
C VAL A 115 21.68 -5.57 -2.00
N GLU A 116 22.49 -6.52 -1.55
CA GLU A 116 22.24 -7.93 -1.83
C GLU A 116 21.31 -8.49 -0.75
N VAL A 117 20.24 -9.15 -1.15
CA VAL A 117 19.27 -9.77 -0.27
C VAL A 117 18.72 -11.06 -0.91
N ARG A 118 18.76 -12.16 -0.19
CA ARG A 118 18.30 -13.49 -0.65
C ARG A 118 18.87 -13.90 -2.03
N GLY A 119 20.13 -13.51 -2.30
CA GLY A 119 20.80 -13.79 -3.59
C GLY A 119 20.32 -12.97 -4.77
N THR A 120 19.53 -11.93 -4.55
CA THR A 120 19.08 -10.96 -5.55
C THR A 120 19.52 -9.54 -5.18
N THR A 121 19.44 -8.60 -6.14
CA THR A 121 19.70 -7.20 -5.85
C THR A 121 18.42 -6.49 -5.43
N GLY A 122 18.37 -6.02 -4.19
CA GLY A 122 17.32 -5.16 -3.66
C GLY A 122 17.69 -3.68 -3.68
N GLN A 123 16.72 -2.84 -3.33
CA GLN A 123 16.87 -1.41 -3.14
C GLN A 123 16.55 -1.06 -1.70
N LEU A 124 17.50 -0.45 -1.00
CA LEU A 124 17.37 0.01 0.37
C LEU A 124 17.28 1.54 0.38
N PHE A 125 16.28 2.05 1.03
CA PHE A 125 16.11 3.48 1.31
C PHE A 125 16.00 3.68 2.82
N GLU A 126 16.70 4.70 3.31
CA GLU A 126 16.56 5.19 4.68
C GLU A 126 16.11 6.65 4.65
N SER A 127 15.16 7.02 5.53
CA SER A 127 14.78 8.42 5.69
C SER A 127 15.96 9.25 6.21
N GLU A 128 16.00 10.54 5.88
CA GLU A 128 17.09 11.46 6.29
C GLU A 128 17.32 11.49 7.81
N ASP A 129 16.27 11.26 8.59
CA ASP A 129 16.33 11.19 10.06
C ASP A 129 16.67 9.78 10.60
N GLY A 130 16.85 8.80 9.72
CA GLY A 130 17.16 7.41 10.08
C GLY A 130 16.03 6.68 10.81
N THR A 131 14.82 7.24 10.84
CA THR A 131 13.70 6.69 11.61
C THR A 131 12.87 5.68 10.83
N LYS A 132 13.00 5.65 9.50
CA LYS A 132 12.24 4.75 8.62
C LYS A 132 13.15 4.13 7.56
N VAL A 133 12.84 2.92 7.25
CA VAL A 133 13.52 2.12 6.23
C VAL A 133 12.49 1.58 5.23
N LEU A 134 12.90 1.45 3.99
CA LEU A 134 12.21 0.68 2.97
C LEU A 134 13.24 -0.17 2.23
N LEU A 135 13.09 -1.48 2.30
CA LEU A 135 13.87 -2.46 1.54
C LEU A 135 12.93 -3.14 0.57
N THR A 136 13.25 -3.16 -0.71
CA THR A 136 12.46 -3.82 -1.75
C THR A 136 13.32 -4.73 -2.61
N TRP A 137 12.80 -5.88 -3.00
CA TRP A 137 13.45 -6.79 -3.94
C TRP A 137 12.42 -7.63 -4.68
N ALA A 138 12.87 -8.38 -5.69
CA ALA A 138 12.04 -9.29 -6.43
C ALA A 138 12.72 -10.66 -6.59
N GLU A 139 11.94 -11.72 -6.46
CA GLU A 139 12.36 -13.10 -6.73
C GLU A 139 11.43 -13.70 -7.79
N GLY A 140 11.93 -13.84 -9.01
CA GLY A 140 11.09 -14.26 -10.14
C GLY A 140 9.99 -13.26 -10.47
N GLN A 141 8.74 -13.66 -10.27
CA GLN A 141 7.56 -12.80 -10.48
C GLN A 141 7.01 -12.20 -9.19
N LEU A 142 7.58 -12.58 -8.04
CA LEU A 142 7.15 -12.09 -6.74
C LEU A 142 7.93 -10.83 -6.36
N PHE A 143 7.20 -9.90 -5.81
CA PHE A 143 7.71 -8.69 -5.22
C PHE A 143 7.66 -8.78 -3.70
N TYR A 144 8.70 -8.28 -3.05
CA TYR A 144 8.83 -8.21 -1.61
C TYR A 144 9.21 -6.81 -1.17
N ALA A 145 8.70 -6.42 -0.01
CA ALA A 145 9.10 -5.19 0.66
C ALA A 145 9.10 -5.35 2.17
N VAL A 146 10.10 -4.78 2.83
CA VAL A 146 10.14 -4.60 4.29
C VAL A 146 10.22 -3.11 4.55
N SER A 147 9.29 -2.56 5.33
CA SER A 147 9.27 -1.12 5.60
C SER A 147 8.81 -0.82 7.02
N GLY A 148 9.32 0.26 7.60
CA GLY A 148 8.85 0.71 8.91
C GLY A 148 9.89 1.39 9.77
N ALA A 149 9.57 1.50 11.07
CA ALA A 149 10.41 2.11 12.08
C ALA A 149 11.43 1.09 12.64
N ILE A 150 12.28 0.59 11.76
CA ILE A 150 13.37 -0.36 12.03
C ILE A 150 14.65 0.14 11.36
N THR A 151 15.79 -0.43 11.73
CA THR A 151 17.07 -0.09 11.08
C THR A 151 17.24 -0.85 9.76
N ALA A 152 18.13 -0.36 8.89
CA ALA A 152 18.51 -1.05 7.65
C ALA A 152 19.01 -2.47 7.91
N GLU A 153 19.82 -2.66 8.93
CA GLU A 153 20.33 -3.98 9.35
C GLU A 153 19.18 -4.92 9.74
N GLN A 154 18.22 -4.43 10.52
CA GLN A 154 17.04 -5.21 10.90
C GLN A 154 16.19 -5.57 9.68
N ALA A 155 16.01 -4.65 8.74
CA ALA A 155 15.27 -4.93 7.51
C ALA A 155 15.90 -6.03 6.67
N ILE A 156 17.23 -6.03 6.54
CA ILE A 156 17.98 -7.07 5.83
C ILE A 156 17.86 -8.42 6.58
N VAL A 157 18.01 -8.45 7.90
CA VAL A 157 17.87 -9.68 8.70
C VAL A 157 16.47 -10.26 8.55
N ILE A 158 15.43 -9.43 8.62
CA ILE A 158 14.04 -9.87 8.40
C ILE A 158 13.90 -10.49 7.01
N ALA A 159 14.37 -9.79 5.97
CA ALA A 159 14.28 -10.25 4.59
C ALA A 159 15.00 -11.59 4.36
N GLU A 160 16.21 -11.73 4.85
CA GLU A 160 17.00 -12.97 4.74
C GLU A 160 16.37 -14.14 5.54
N SER A 161 15.60 -13.85 6.58
CA SER A 161 14.99 -14.84 7.46
C SER A 161 13.64 -15.37 6.94
N LEU A 162 13.12 -14.84 5.86
CA LEU A 162 11.84 -15.28 5.26
C LEU A 162 11.91 -16.75 4.79
N GLN A 163 10.96 -17.56 5.23
CA GLN A 163 10.88 -19.00 4.93
C GLN A 163 9.44 -19.50 4.90
#